data_b2d0da3e01c5d48ef1f3d0ba44f971c2
#
_entry.id   b2d0da3e01c5d48ef1f3d0ba44f971c2
#
_cell.length_a   1.000
_cell.length_b   1.000
_cell.length_c   1.000
_cell.angle_alpha   90.00
_cell.angle_beta   90.00
_cell.angle_gamma   90.00
#
_symmetry.space_group_name_H-M   'P 1'
#
loop_
_entity.id
_entity.type
_entity.pdbx_description
1 polymer ?
#
loop_
_entity_poly.entity_id
_entity_poly.type
_entity_poly.pdbx_seq_one_letter_code
_entity_poly.pdbx_strand_id
1 'polypeptide(L)'
;GEEGRKISIYEVEFENNIEKSRTLIEEKVIIEAIPEIIVEGAKVSIPPERAQCAAWAREAGVSELDLEVALDLIYRESGCRVDAKNASSGAYGIPQSLPGNKMAEFGADWETNPVTQIRWMTKYVNNRYGGWQQALDFWWCTGVCKGVKKSGYWY
;
A
#
# COMPACT_ATOMS: atom_id res chain seq x y z
N GLY A 1 -9.39 2.20 19.36
CA GLY A 1 -10.80 1.77 19.36
C GLY A 1 -11.67 2.67 20.21
N GLU A 2 -12.96 2.61 19.99
CA GLU A 2 -13.95 3.31 20.81
C GLU A 2 -14.93 2.30 21.39
N GLU A 3 -15.30 2.48 22.67
CA GLU A 3 -16.24 1.58 23.33
C GLU A 3 -17.65 1.77 22.78
N GLY A 4 -18.29 0.65 22.42
CA GLY A 4 -19.71 0.63 22.08
C GLY A 4 -20.58 0.70 23.31
N ARG A 5 -21.88 0.98 23.12
CA ARG A 5 -22.91 0.97 24.17
C ARG A 5 -24.11 0.16 23.72
N LYS A 6 -24.57 -0.72 24.62
CA LYS A 6 -25.80 -1.45 24.43
C LYS A 6 -26.71 -1.34 25.65
N ILE A 7 -27.99 -1.45 25.44
CA ILE A 7 -29.01 -1.58 26.48
C ILE A 7 -29.54 -3.00 26.42
N SER A 8 -29.56 -3.67 27.55
CA SER A 8 -30.16 -4.97 27.72
C SER A 8 -31.27 -4.89 28.78
N ILE A 9 -32.45 -5.34 28.42
CA ILE A 9 -33.63 -5.36 29.29
C ILE A 9 -33.86 -6.79 29.74
N TYR A 10 -33.98 -6.97 31.05
CA TYR A 10 -34.18 -8.27 31.64
C TYR A 10 -35.51 -8.30 32.45
N GLU A 11 -36.21 -9.43 32.37
CA GLU A 11 -37.20 -9.82 33.35
C GLU A 11 -36.48 -10.52 34.49
N VAL A 12 -36.75 -10.09 35.70
CA VAL A 12 -36.07 -10.61 36.90
C VAL A 12 -37.12 -11.07 37.93
N GLU A 13 -37.06 -12.32 38.33
CA GLU A 13 -37.89 -12.88 39.35
C GLU A 13 -37.20 -12.87 40.67
N PHE A 14 -37.91 -12.38 41.70
CA PHE A 14 -37.43 -12.32 43.10
C PHE A 14 -38.30 -13.19 43.98
N GLU A 15 -37.69 -13.91 44.91
CA GLU A 15 -38.34 -14.54 46.06
C GLU A 15 -37.61 -14.14 47.34
N ASN A 16 -38.37 -13.63 48.30
CA ASN A 16 -37.82 -13.11 49.58
C ASN A 16 -36.67 -12.09 49.39
N ASN A 17 -36.79 -11.18 48.41
CA ASN A 17 -35.77 -10.19 48.00
C ASN A 17 -34.47 -10.78 47.47
N ILE A 18 -34.46 -12.07 47.10
CA ILE A 18 -33.33 -12.74 46.44
C ILE A 18 -33.69 -12.97 44.99
N GLU A 19 -32.84 -12.56 44.08
CA GLU A 19 -33.00 -12.83 42.65
C GLU A 19 -32.91 -14.33 42.37
N LYS A 20 -33.95 -14.88 41.77
CA LYS A 20 -34.06 -16.31 41.44
C LYS A 20 -33.72 -16.59 39.97
N SER A 21 -34.24 -15.76 39.11
CA SER A 21 -34.01 -15.92 37.68
C SER A 21 -33.86 -14.55 36.98
N ARG A 22 -33.16 -14.53 35.87
CA ARG A 22 -33.00 -13.37 34.99
C ARG A 22 -33.10 -13.82 33.56
N THR A 23 -34.09 -13.35 32.83
CA THR A 23 -34.31 -13.67 31.40
C THR A 23 -34.10 -12.42 30.58
N LEU A 24 -33.24 -12.47 29.56
CA LEU A 24 -33.06 -11.38 28.64
C LEU A 24 -34.31 -11.25 27.73
N ILE A 25 -34.95 -10.08 27.79
CA ILE A 25 -36.13 -9.77 26.97
C ILE A 25 -35.76 -9.08 25.67
N GLU A 26 -34.86 -8.06 25.76
CA GLU A 26 -34.46 -7.25 24.61
C GLU A 26 -33.02 -6.81 24.77
N GLU A 27 -32.29 -6.77 23.65
CA GLU A 27 -30.98 -6.17 23.56
C GLU A 27 -30.91 -5.21 22.37
N LYS A 28 -30.47 -3.98 22.60
CA LYS A 28 -30.32 -2.96 21.56
C LYS A 28 -28.95 -2.32 21.64
N VAL A 29 -28.19 -2.40 20.55
CA VAL A 29 -26.94 -1.64 20.39
C VAL A 29 -27.30 -0.19 20.13
N ILE A 30 -26.76 0.71 20.95
CA ILE A 30 -26.97 2.16 20.85
C ILE A 30 -25.83 2.81 20.10
N ILE A 31 -24.60 2.33 20.37
CA ILE A 31 -23.37 2.78 19.73
C ILE A 31 -22.56 1.53 19.41
N GLU A 32 -22.23 1.32 18.15
CA GLU A 32 -21.34 0.23 17.73
C GLU A 32 -19.92 0.49 18.27
N ALA A 33 -19.27 -0.57 18.74
CA ALA A 33 -17.87 -0.49 19.12
C ALA A 33 -16.99 -0.36 17.88
N ILE A 34 -16.03 0.56 17.90
CA ILE A 34 -15.01 0.67 16.86
C ILE A 34 -13.78 -0.12 17.33
N PRO A 35 -13.42 -1.21 16.64
CA PRO A 35 -12.28 -2.01 17.04
C PRO A 35 -10.99 -1.20 16.95
N GLU A 36 -10.10 -1.39 17.91
CA GLU A 36 -8.74 -0.88 17.81
C GLU A 36 -7.97 -1.71 16.79
N ILE A 37 -7.42 -1.04 15.79
CA ILE A 37 -6.53 -1.67 14.81
C ILE A 37 -5.10 -1.41 15.30
N ILE A 38 -4.50 -2.42 15.94
CA ILE A 38 -3.08 -2.41 16.27
C ILE A 38 -2.34 -2.93 15.04
N VAL A 39 -1.68 -2.02 14.30
CA VAL A 39 -0.76 -2.40 13.24
C VAL A 39 0.58 -2.73 13.90
N GLU A 40 0.83 -4.00 14.17
CA GLU A 40 2.18 -4.45 14.51
C GLU A 40 3.04 -4.35 13.25
N GLY A 41 3.96 -3.38 13.23
CA GLY A 41 4.94 -3.26 12.16
C GLY A 41 5.86 -4.46 12.16
N ALA A 42 5.65 -5.41 11.26
CA ALA A 42 6.66 -6.41 10.96
C ALA A 42 7.90 -5.65 10.45
N LYS A 43 9.04 -5.85 11.12
CA LYS A 43 10.32 -5.28 10.65
C LYS A 43 10.61 -5.86 9.27
N VAL A 44 10.47 -5.04 8.24
CA VAL A 44 10.79 -5.45 6.87
C VAL A 44 12.27 -5.79 6.80
N SER A 45 12.59 -7.07 6.58
CA SER A 45 13.96 -7.52 6.42
C SER A 45 14.41 -7.27 4.98
N ILE A 46 15.03 -6.12 4.74
CA ILE A 46 15.59 -5.78 3.43
C ILE A 46 16.91 -6.52 3.23
N PRO A 47 17.05 -7.34 2.19
CA PRO A 47 18.30 -7.96 1.84
C PRO A 47 19.42 -6.93 1.60
N PRO A 48 20.67 -7.20 2.00
CA PRO A 48 21.79 -6.25 1.88
C PRO A 48 21.94 -5.66 0.46
N GLU A 49 21.73 -6.47 -0.57
CA GLU A 49 21.81 -6.03 -1.97
C GLU A 49 20.72 -5.01 -2.35
N ARG A 50 19.63 -4.93 -1.59
CA ARG A 50 18.54 -3.95 -1.79
C ARG A 50 18.63 -2.73 -0.86
N ALA A 51 19.58 -2.71 0.08
CA ALA A 51 19.66 -1.69 1.12
C ALA A 51 19.77 -0.27 0.57
N GLN A 52 20.59 -0.06 -0.46
CA GLN A 52 20.76 1.25 -1.09
C GLN A 52 19.47 1.74 -1.77
N CYS A 53 18.81 0.85 -2.49
CA CYS A 53 17.53 1.15 -3.13
C CYS A 53 16.44 1.48 -2.12
N ALA A 54 16.40 0.75 -1.01
CA ALA A 54 15.50 1.00 0.09
C ALA A 54 15.74 2.37 0.74
N ALA A 55 17.01 2.78 0.88
CA ALA A 55 17.34 4.12 1.38
C ALA A 55 16.78 5.22 0.46
N TRP A 56 16.97 5.10 -0.85
CA TRP A 56 16.42 6.03 -1.83
C TRP A 56 14.89 6.04 -1.85
N ALA A 57 14.25 4.88 -1.71
CA ALA A 57 12.79 4.78 -1.65
C ALA A 57 12.22 5.50 -0.42
N ARG A 58 12.83 5.32 0.76
CA ARG A 58 12.47 6.05 1.98
C ARG A 58 12.64 7.57 1.82
N GLU A 59 13.77 8.00 1.28
CA GLU A 59 14.03 9.42 1.02
C GLU A 59 13.04 10.01 0.01
N ALA A 60 12.58 9.20 -0.94
CA ALA A 60 11.52 9.58 -1.89
C ALA A 60 10.12 9.64 -1.26
N GLY A 61 9.95 9.18 -0.01
CA GLY A 61 8.69 9.21 0.72
C GLY A 61 7.84 7.94 0.57
N VAL A 62 8.42 6.83 0.14
CA VAL A 62 7.74 5.52 0.16
C VAL A 62 7.57 5.09 1.61
N SER A 63 6.34 4.73 2.00
CA SER A 63 6.03 4.29 3.36
C SER A 63 6.69 2.95 3.70
N GLU A 64 6.95 2.66 4.99
CA GLU A 64 7.46 1.35 5.39
C GLU A 64 6.48 0.22 5.05
N LEU A 65 5.18 0.50 4.99
CA LEU A 65 4.16 -0.48 4.60
C LEU A 65 4.24 -0.86 3.12
N ASP A 66 4.65 0.09 2.28
CA ASP A 66 4.76 -0.11 0.83
C ASP A 66 6.16 -0.53 0.39
N LEU A 67 7.16 -0.41 1.27
CA LEU A 67 8.57 -0.48 0.90
C LEU A 67 8.96 -1.79 0.23
N GLU A 68 8.53 -2.92 0.76
CA GLU A 68 8.84 -4.25 0.20
C GLU A 68 8.25 -4.40 -1.20
N VAL A 69 6.98 -4.03 -1.36
CA VAL A 69 6.25 -4.09 -2.63
C VAL A 69 6.87 -3.14 -3.66
N ALA A 70 7.22 -1.92 -3.23
CA ALA A 70 7.87 -0.93 -4.08
C ALA A 70 9.24 -1.42 -4.57
N LEU A 71 10.04 -2.00 -3.68
CA LEU A 71 11.33 -2.57 -4.05
C LEU A 71 11.18 -3.73 -5.03
N ASP A 72 10.21 -4.61 -4.83
CA ASP A 72 9.98 -5.72 -5.76
C ASP A 72 9.64 -5.21 -7.17
N LEU A 73 8.76 -4.22 -7.28
CA LEU A 73 8.43 -3.58 -8.56
C LEU A 73 9.64 -2.86 -9.19
N ILE A 74 10.38 -2.07 -8.43
CA ILE A 74 11.59 -1.36 -8.87
C ILE A 74 12.64 -2.33 -9.42
N TYR A 75 12.87 -3.45 -8.72
CA TYR A 75 13.85 -4.43 -9.17
C TYR A 75 13.45 -5.14 -10.46
N ARG A 76 12.16 -5.35 -10.68
CA ARG A 76 11.62 -5.92 -11.93
C ARG A 76 11.77 -4.99 -13.11
N GLU A 77 11.62 -3.69 -12.88
CA GLU A 77 11.72 -2.67 -13.93
C GLU A 77 13.18 -2.44 -14.38
N SER A 78 14.08 -2.24 -13.43
CA SER A 78 15.43 -1.79 -13.76
C SER A 78 16.56 -2.44 -12.95
N GLY A 79 16.22 -3.29 -11.96
CA GLY A 79 17.21 -3.72 -10.96
C GLY A 79 17.70 -2.56 -10.09
N CYS A 80 16.88 -1.52 -9.90
CA CYS A 80 17.23 -0.28 -9.19
C CYS A 80 18.35 0.53 -9.84
N ARG A 81 18.52 0.44 -11.15
CA ARG A 81 19.56 1.19 -11.88
C ARG A 81 19.02 2.54 -12.36
N VAL A 82 19.68 3.61 -11.92
CA VAL A 82 19.31 5.00 -12.23
C VAL A 82 19.43 5.30 -13.73
N ASP A 83 20.39 4.70 -14.39
CA ASP A 83 20.74 4.89 -15.80
C ASP A 83 20.22 3.78 -16.72
N ALA A 84 19.35 2.90 -16.19
CA ALA A 84 18.78 1.81 -17.00
C ALA A 84 18.06 2.37 -18.23
N LYS A 85 18.39 1.87 -19.39
CA LYS A 85 17.76 2.27 -20.67
C LYS A 85 17.37 1.06 -21.48
N ASN A 86 16.11 0.97 -21.83
CA ASN A 86 15.62 -0.05 -22.74
C ASN A 86 15.96 0.35 -24.19
N ALA A 87 16.79 -0.45 -24.85
CA ALA A 87 17.29 -0.14 -26.18
C ALA A 87 16.18 -0.12 -27.26
N SER A 88 15.10 -0.87 -27.06
CA SER A 88 13.99 -0.95 -28.02
C SER A 88 12.98 0.18 -27.84
N SER A 89 12.53 0.42 -26.60
CA SER A 89 11.48 1.40 -26.31
C SER A 89 12.01 2.78 -26.02
N GLY A 90 13.24 2.88 -25.46
CA GLY A 90 13.78 4.12 -24.92
C GLY A 90 13.32 4.43 -23.49
N ALA A 91 12.63 3.50 -22.82
CA ALA A 91 12.27 3.62 -21.43
C ALA A 91 13.52 3.83 -20.55
N TYR A 92 13.42 4.70 -19.52
CA TYR A 92 14.59 5.18 -18.81
C TYR A 92 14.43 5.14 -17.28
N GLY A 93 15.56 4.86 -16.64
CA GLY A 93 15.78 5.00 -15.20
C GLY A 93 15.14 3.89 -14.36
N ILE A 94 15.10 4.12 -13.05
CA ILE A 94 14.51 3.19 -12.06
C ILE A 94 13.09 2.77 -12.46
N PRO A 95 12.17 3.71 -12.82
CA PRO A 95 10.79 3.36 -13.15
C PRO A 95 10.59 2.90 -14.59
N GLN A 96 11.62 2.89 -15.42
CA GLN A 96 11.51 2.67 -16.87
C GLN A 96 10.46 3.60 -17.52
N SER A 97 10.49 4.89 -17.15
CA SER A 97 9.56 5.91 -17.67
C SER A 97 9.69 6.08 -19.20
N LEU A 98 8.56 6.18 -19.89
CA LEU A 98 8.51 6.42 -21.35
C LEU A 98 7.55 7.56 -21.70
N PRO A 99 8.03 8.69 -22.26
CA PRO A 99 9.45 9.06 -22.33
C PRO A 99 10.03 9.38 -20.95
N GLY A 100 11.36 9.23 -20.79
CA GLY A 100 12.06 9.43 -19.52
C GLY A 100 11.91 10.83 -18.95
N ASN A 101 11.83 11.86 -19.80
CA ASN A 101 11.71 13.27 -19.39
C ASN A 101 10.40 13.62 -18.65
N LYS A 102 9.43 12.71 -18.57
CA LYS A 102 8.27 12.86 -17.67
C LYS A 102 8.70 13.03 -16.22
N MET A 103 9.83 12.44 -15.83
CA MET A 103 10.38 12.54 -14.48
C MET A 103 10.89 13.94 -14.12
N ALA A 104 11.12 14.81 -15.11
CA ALA A 104 11.55 16.20 -14.91
C ALA A 104 10.51 17.04 -14.11
N GLU A 105 9.28 16.56 -14.01
CA GLU A 105 8.25 17.15 -13.13
C GLU A 105 8.67 17.17 -11.65
N PHE A 106 9.54 16.24 -11.21
CA PHE A 106 10.00 16.12 -9.83
C PHE A 106 11.39 16.70 -9.59
N GLY A 107 12.11 17.10 -10.63
CA GLY A 107 13.41 17.72 -10.53
C GLY A 107 14.18 17.72 -11.85
N ALA A 108 14.96 18.77 -12.09
CA ALA A 108 15.79 18.88 -13.29
C ALA A 108 16.91 17.81 -13.35
N ASP A 109 17.20 17.20 -12.20
CA ASP A 109 18.21 16.15 -12.00
C ASP A 109 17.70 14.73 -12.25
N TRP A 110 16.52 14.59 -12.84
CA TRP A 110 15.82 13.33 -13.05
C TRP A 110 16.65 12.24 -13.76
N GLU A 111 17.61 12.61 -14.59
CA GLU A 111 18.46 11.64 -15.27
C GLU A 111 19.39 10.87 -14.35
N THR A 112 19.82 11.51 -13.26
CA THR A 112 20.88 10.99 -12.39
C THR A 112 20.47 10.82 -10.93
N ASN A 113 19.34 11.41 -10.52
CA ASN A 113 18.88 11.35 -9.14
C ASN A 113 17.84 10.24 -8.92
N PRO A 114 18.21 9.17 -8.17
CA PRO A 114 17.30 8.06 -7.90
C PRO A 114 16.05 8.50 -7.10
N VAL A 115 16.19 9.46 -6.21
CA VAL A 115 15.09 9.96 -5.38
C VAL A 115 14.05 10.67 -6.24
N THR A 116 14.48 11.50 -7.18
CA THR A 116 13.62 12.18 -8.16
C THR A 116 12.86 11.16 -9.01
N GLN A 117 13.54 10.11 -9.48
CA GLN A 117 12.93 9.04 -10.26
C GLN A 117 11.88 8.24 -9.47
N ILE A 118 12.17 7.90 -8.20
CA ILE A 118 11.25 7.15 -7.35
C ILE A 118 10.06 8.02 -6.94
N ARG A 119 10.22 9.32 -6.69
CA ARG A 119 9.10 10.26 -6.44
C ARG A 119 8.13 10.29 -7.61
N TRP A 120 8.65 10.37 -8.82
CA TRP A 120 7.82 10.27 -10.02
C TRP A 120 7.10 8.93 -10.10
N MET A 121 7.81 7.82 -9.84
CA MET A 121 7.23 6.48 -9.85
C MET A 121 6.08 6.34 -8.83
N THR A 122 6.27 6.86 -7.62
CA THR A 122 5.24 6.87 -6.56
C THR A 122 3.98 7.59 -7.02
N LYS A 123 4.10 8.79 -7.60
CA LYS A 123 2.95 9.51 -8.18
C LYS A 123 2.28 8.68 -9.29
N TYR A 124 3.08 8.10 -10.15
CA TYR A 124 2.59 7.32 -11.28
C TYR A 124 1.78 6.09 -10.82
N VAL A 125 2.32 5.28 -9.90
CA VAL A 125 1.62 4.09 -9.41
C VAL A 125 0.35 4.43 -8.65
N ASN A 126 0.35 5.51 -7.87
CA ASN A 126 -0.83 5.99 -7.16
C ASN A 126 -1.94 6.43 -8.12
N ASN A 127 -1.60 7.24 -9.11
CA ASN A 127 -2.58 7.79 -10.04
C ASN A 127 -3.14 6.74 -11.00
N ARG A 128 -2.31 5.81 -11.45
CA ARG A 128 -2.71 4.84 -12.48
C ARG A 128 -3.30 3.56 -11.92
N TYR A 129 -2.79 3.10 -10.79
CA TYR A 129 -3.14 1.78 -10.22
C TYR A 129 -3.82 1.89 -8.86
N GLY A 130 -3.70 3.00 -8.16
CA GLY A 130 -4.22 3.21 -6.82
C GLY A 130 -3.22 2.84 -5.71
N GLY A 131 -1.96 2.56 -6.06
CA GLY A 131 -0.89 2.29 -5.11
C GLY A 131 0.11 1.23 -5.58
N TRP A 132 1.12 0.99 -4.76
CA TRP A 132 2.23 0.08 -5.06
C TRP A 132 1.77 -1.38 -5.20
N GLN A 133 0.91 -1.88 -4.29
CA GLN A 133 0.41 -3.25 -4.35
C GLN A 133 -0.39 -3.50 -5.64
N GLN A 134 -1.29 -2.57 -5.98
CA GLN A 134 -2.10 -2.69 -7.18
C GLN A 134 -1.26 -2.63 -8.47
N ALA A 135 -0.18 -1.84 -8.45
CA ALA A 135 0.77 -1.79 -9.57
C ALA A 135 1.53 -3.13 -9.73
N LEU A 136 1.97 -3.72 -8.62
CA LEU A 136 2.62 -5.04 -8.63
C LEU A 136 1.65 -6.14 -9.07
N ASP A 137 0.42 -6.13 -8.58
CA ASP A 137 -0.64 -7.07 -9.00
C ASP A 137 -0.90 -6.96 -10.51
N PHE A 138 -0.94 -5.73 -11.04
CA PHE A 138 -1.07 -5.49 -12.47
C PHE A 138 0.13 -6.05 -13.25
N TRP A 139 1.34 -5.90 -12.72
CA TRP A 139 2.56 -6.42 -13.34
C TRP A 139 2.52 -7.96 -13.48
N TRP A 140 2.00 -8.66 -12.46
CA TRP A 140 1.85 -10.12 -12.46
C TRP A 140 0.67 -10.63 -13.29
N CYS A 141 -0.28 -9.80 -13.58
CA CYS A 141 -1.49 -10.21 -14.27
C CYS A 141 -1.21 -10.60 -15.73
N THR A 142 -1.72 -11.77 -16.12
CA THR A 142 -1.65 -12.27 -17.51
C THR A 142 -3.04 -12.15 -18.15
N GLY A 143 -3.34 -11.05 -18.82
CA GLY A 143 -4.63 -10.88 -19.51
C GLY A 143 -5.33 -9.57 -19.21
N VAL A 144 -6.63 -9.61 -18.84
CA VAL A 144 -7.40 -8.42 -18.45
C VAL A 144 -7.31 -8.22 -16.95
N CYS A 145 -6.67 -7.15 -16.50
CA CYS A 145 -6.43 -6.85 -15.11
C CYS A 145 -7.29 -5.66 -14.70
N LYS A 146 -8.28 -5.89 -13.81
CA LYS A 146 -9.20 -4.84 -13.35
C LYS A 146 -9.81 -4.00 -14.50
N GLY A 147 -10.16 -4.63 -15.63
CA GLY A 147 -10.75 -3.97 -16.79
C GLY A 147 -9.75 -3.29 -17.74
N VAL A 148 -8.46 -3.35 -17.45
CA VAL A 148 -7.40 -2.79 -18.32
C VAL A 148 -6.68 -3.90 -19.04
N LYS A 149 -6.62 -3.84 -20.39
CA LYS A 149 -5.78 -4.76 -21.16
C LYS A 149 -4.32 -4.46 -20.90
N LYS A 150 -3.54 -5.48 -20.54
CA LYS A 150 -2.09 -5.38 -20.48
C LYS A 150 -1.55 -5.19 -21.89
N SER A 151 -1.13 -3.99 -22.23
CA SER A 151 -0.49 -3.67 -23.52
C SER A 151 1.02 -3.81 -23.37
N GLY A 152 1.60 -4.94 -23.15
CA GLY A 152 3.06 -5.20 -23.22
C GLY A 152 4.02 -4.28 -22.42
N TYR A 153 3.60 -3.06 -22.11
CA TYR A 153 4.33 -2.04 -21.37
C TYR A 153 3.40 -1.51 -20.29
N TRP A 154 3.91 -1.38 -19.06
CA TRP A 154 3.07 -0.94 -17.96
C TRP A 154 2.98 0.60 -17.83
N TYR A 155 3.68 1.37 -18.65
CA TYR A 155 3.65 2.85 -18.73
C TYR A 155 3.16 3.36 -20.10
#